data_020213c99dff4ff2eaf0a375af6eeaee
#
_entry.id   020213c99dff4ff2eaf0a375af6eeaee
#
_cell.length_a   1.000
_cell.length_b   1.000
_cell.length_c   1.000
_cell.angle_alpha   90.00
_cell.angle_beta   90.00
_cell.angle_gamma   90.00
#
_symmetry.space_group_name_H-M   'P 1'
#
loop_
_entity.id
_entity.type
_entity.pdbx_description
1 polymer ?
#
loop_
_entity_poly.entity_id
_entity_poly.type
_entity_poly.pdbx_seq_one_letter_code
_entity_poly.pdbx_strand_id
1 'polypeptide(L)'
;MERKEFLRSLGAGAAFALIFPCVQGCSKDEDGTGVPSGIDFTIDLNSQEGAGLQNNGDFILKNEVVVVKNLQGNFIAASQICSHQQTDQVRFLPENGGIFHCFTHGSEFDQQGNPLNSITNNPLKIFRTSLEGNILRVFE
;
A
#
# COMPACT_ATOMS: atom_id res chain seq x y z
N MET A 1 1.54 -3.00 53.38
CA MET A 1 1.06 -1.63 53.31
C MET A 1 1.26 -1.04 51.91
N GLU A 2 2.43 -1.05 51.47
CA GLU A 2 2.75 -0.55 50.14
C GLU A 2 2.02 -1.31 49.00
N ARG A 3 1.75 -2.56 49.22
CA ARG A 3 1.02 -3.36 48.25
C ARG A 3 -0.40 -2.86 48.01
N LYS A 4 -1.05 -2.35 49.06
CA LYS A 4 -2.42 -1.82 48.94
C LYS A 4 -2.43 -0.52 48.17
N GLU A 5 -1.48 0.34 48.45
CA GLU A 5 -1.36 1.61 47.73
C GLU A 5 -0.98 1.40 46.26
N PHE A 6 -0.10 0.46 46.03
CA PHE A 6 0.30 0.09 44.69
C PHE A 6 -0.88 -0.43 43.86
N LEU A 7 -1.70 -1.28 44.44
CA LEU A 7 -2.88 -1.81 43.76
C LEU A 7 -3.91 -0.71 43.46
N ARG A 8 -4.06 0.26 44.35
CA ARG A 8 -4.93 1.41 44.07
C ARG A 8 -4.42 2.25 42.95
N SER A 9 -3.13 2.47 42.92
CA SER A 9 -2.49 3.23 41.87
C SER A 9 -2.63 2.52 40.51
N LEU A 10 -2.45 1.23 40.49
CA LEU A 10 -2.61 0.44 39.28
C LEU A 10 -4.06 0.41 38.81
N GLY A 11 -4.98 0.29 39.71
CA GLY A 11 -6.40 0.28 39.40
C GLY A 11 -6.86 1.56 38.71
N ALA A 12 -6.42 2.69 39.25
CA ALA A 12 -6.77 3.99 38.65
C ALA A 12 -6.11 4.16 37.26
N GLY A 13 -4.87 3.77 37.15
CA GLY A 13 -4.17 3.84 35.88
C GLY A 13 -4.71 2.90 34.82
N ALA A 14 -5.08 1.71 35.25
CA ALA A 14 -5.64 0.73 34.33
C ALA A 14 -6.99 1.14 33.77
N ALA A 15 -7.85 1.71 34.60
CA ALA A 15 -9.15 2.18 34.15
C ALA A 15 -9.02 3.30 33.12
N PHE A 16 -8.09 4.19 33.35
CA PHE A 16 -7.83 5.28 32.40
C PHE A 16 -7.25 4.79 31.07
N ALA A 17 -6.34 3.81 31.15
CA ALA A 17 -5.69 3.26 29.95
C ALA A 17 -6.66 2.50 29.06
N LEU A 18 -7.69 1.87 29.62
CA LEU A 18 -8.64 1.10 28.84
C LEU A 18 -9.55 1.95 27.96
N ILE A 19 -9.80 3.18 28.35
CA ILE A 19 -10.71 4.04 27.59
C ILE A 19 -10.07 4.50 26.29
N PHE A 20 -8.80 4.86 26.33
CA PHE A 20 -8.11 5.42 25.16
C PHE A 20 -7.94 4.45 24.01
N PRO A 21 -7.43 3.24 24.23
CA PRO A 21 -7.21 2.31 23.12
C PRO A 21 -8.50 1.92 22.41
N CYS A 22 -9.58 1.78 23.12
CA CYS A 22 -10.84 1.36 22.52
C CYS A 22 -11.38 2.38 21.53
N VAL A 23 -11.30 3.65 21.87
CA VAL A 23 -11.81 4.70 20.99
C VAL A 23 -11.00 4.79 19.71
N GLN A 24 -9.70 4.67 19.83
CA GLN A 24 -8.83 4.74 18.64
C GLN A 24 -8.90 3.50 17.78
N GLY A 25 -9.02 2.36 18.39
CA GLY A 25 -9.15 1.10 17.64
C GLY A 25 -10.41 1.05 16.79
N CYS A 26 -11.53 1.47 17.35
CA CYS A 26 -12.81 1.44 16.66
C CYS A 26 -12.85 2.34 15.43
N SER A 27 -12.17 3.47 15.46
CA SER A 27 -12.20 4.41 14.34
C SER A 27 -11.38 3.95 13.15
N LYS A 28 -10.40 3.07 13.35
CA LYS A 28 -9.57 2.56 12.26
C LYS A 28 -10.18 1.39 11.52
N ASP A 29 -10.96 0.60 12.22
CA ASP A 29 -11.51 -0.63 11.66
C ASP A 29 -12.67 -0.37 10.71
N GLU A 30 -13.23 0.81 10.74
CA GLU A 30 -14.37 1.14 9.92
C GLU A 30 -14.01 1.50 8.48
N ASP A 31 -12.75 1.79 8.23
CA ASP A 31 -12.27 2.16 6.90
C ASP A 31 -11.91 0.97 6.02
N GLY A 32 -12.34 -0.21 6.36
CA GLY A 32 -11.98 -1.45 5.70
C GLY A 32 -12.37 -1.58 4.24
N THR A 33 -12.01 -0.60 3.40
CA THR A 33 -12.25 -0.68 1.96
C THR A 33 -11.24 -1.55 1.23
N GLY A 34 -10.18 -1.97 1.90
CA GLY A 34 -9.10 -2.76 1.31
C GLY A 34 -8.13 -1.95 0.46
N VAL A 35 -8.56 -0.90 -0.19
CA VAL A 35 -7.69 -0.07 -1.03
C VAL A 35 -6.85 0.85 -0.13
N PRO A 36 -5.51 0.88 -0.30
CA PRO A 36 -4.67 1.72 0.53
C PRO A 36 -4.96 3.20 0.36
N SER A 37 -4.93 3.94 1.46
CA SER A 37 -5.15 5.39 1.48
C SER A 37 -4.15 6.05 2.42
N GLY A 38 -3.97 7.36 2.27
CA GLY A 38 -2.99 8.10 3.06
C GLY A 38 -1.56 7.67 2.77
N ILE A 39 -1.29 7.22 1.57
CA ILE A 39 0.02 6.71 1.18
C ILE A 39 1.00 7.87 1.02
N ASP A 40 2.12 7.76 1.74
CA ASP A 40 3.26 8.65 1.58
C ASP A 40 4.47 7.97 2.19
N PHE A 41 5.34 7.43 1.36
CA PHE A 41 6.57 6.78 1.81
C PHE A 41 7.68 6.98 0.78
N THR A 42 8.90 6.70 1.21
CA THR A 42 10.08 6.79 0.35
C THR A 42 10.80 5.47 0.27
N ILE A 43 11.50 5.27 -0.83
CA ILE A 43 12.37 4.12 -1.09
C ILE A 43 13.73 4.66 -1.50
N ASP A 44 14.77 4.28 -0.77
CA ASP A 44 16.15 4.58 -1.17
C ASP A 44 16.55 3.52 -2.20
N LEU A 45 16.78 3.95 -3.45
CA LEU A 45 17.13 3.06 -4.55
C LEU A 45 18.49 2.39 -4.35
N ASN A 46 19.34 2.93 -3.49
CA ASN A 46 20.63 2.33 -3.15
C ASN A 46 20.52 1.35 -1.97
N SER A 47 19.36 1.23 -1.36
CA SER A 47 19.13 0.29 -0.27
C SER A 47 18.82 -1.10 -0.78
N GLN A 48 18.78 -2.05 0.12
CA GLN A 48 18.39 -3.42 -0.21
C GLN A 48 16.95 -3.47 -0.74
N GLU A 49 16.06 -2.63 -0.22
CA GLU A 49 14.69 -2.51 -0.70
C GLU A 49 14.66 -2.00 -2.14
N GLY A 50 15.46 -1.00 -2.44
CA GLY A 50 15.55 -0.42 -3.79
C GLY A 50 16.22 -1.34 -4.80
N ALA A 51 16.92 -2.38 -4.35
CA ALA A 51 17.55 -3.34 -5.26
C ALA A 51 16.53 -4.06 -6.15
N GLY A 52 15.27 -4.17 -5.71
CA GLY A 52 14.19 -4.74 -6.52
C GLY A 52 13.66 -3.81 -7.61
N LEU A 53 14.24 -2.63 -7.81
CA LEU A 53 13.81 -1.66 -8.82
C LEU A 53 14.98 -1.22 -9.74
N GLN A 54 15.95 -2.09 -9.94
CA GLN A 54 17.14 -1.73 -10.72
C GLN A 54 16.93 -1.82 -12.22
N ASN A 55 16.13 -2.77 -12.67
CA ASN A 55 15.95 -3.03 -14.10
C ASN A 55 14.56 -2.57 -14.55
N ASN A 56 14.45 -2.23 -15.82
CA ASN A 56 13.15 -1.91 -16.40
C ASN A 56 12.24 -3.14 -16.35
N GLY A 57 11.04 -2.97 -15.89
CA GLY A 57 10.09 -4.05 -15.66
C GLY A 57 10.09 -4.62 -14.25
N ASP A 58 11.04 -4.21 -13.41
CA ASP A 58 11.07 -4.62 -12.00
C ASP A 58 9.96 -3.95 -11.20
N PHE A 59 9.48 -4.65 -10.18
CA PHE A 59 8.54 -4.06 -9.23
C PHE A 59 8.80 -4.61 -7.82
N ILE A 60 8.35 -3.86 -6.83
CA ILE A 60 8.31 -4.29 -5.42
C ILE A 60 6.94 -4.02 -4.84
N LEU A 61 6.64 -4.71 -3.75
CA LEU A 61 5.40 -4.52 -2.99
C LEU A 61 5.75 -3.85 -1.67
N LYS A 62 5.11 -2.73 -1.38
CA LYS A 62 5.32 -2.01 -0.13
C LYS A 62 4.04 -1.28 0.25
N ASN A 63 3.59 -1.46 1.51
CA ASN A 63 2.40 -0.79 2.05
C ASN A 63 1.16 -0.98 1.16
N GLU A 64 1.00 -2.18 0.61
CA GLU A 64 -0.10 -2.51 -0.30
C GLU A 64 -0.08 -1.71 -1.60
N VAL A 65 1.11 -1.27 -2.00
CA VAL A 65 1.35 -0.57 -3.26
C VAL A 65 2.34 -1.38 -4.11
N VAL A 66 2.03 -1.50 -5.38
CA VAL A 66 2.94 -2.05 -6.38
C VAL A 66 3.75 -0.90 -6.93
N VAL A 67 5.03 -0.84 -6.59
CA VAL A 67 5.96 0.19 -7.07
C VAL A 67 6.78 -0.41 -8.19
N VAL A 68 6.80 0.24 -9.35
CA VAL A 68 7.32 -0.32 -10.60
C VAL A 68 8.33 0.61 -11.23
N LYS A 69 9.40 0.04 -11.77
CA LYS A 69 10.22 0.70 -12.79
C LYS A 69 9.74 0.18 -14.14
N ASN A 70 9.01 0.98 -14.87
CA ASN A 70 8.36 0.53 -16.10
C ASN A 70 9.39 0.27 -17.23
N LEU A 71 8.91 -0.18 -18.37
CA LEU A 71 9.81 -0.56 -19.48
C LEU A 71 10.55 0.63 -20.06
N GLN A 72 10.06 1.85 -19.84
CA GLN A 72 10.69 3.10 -20.27
C GLN A 72 11.67 3.65 -19.22
N GLY A 73 11.78 2.99 -18.07
CA GLY A 73 12.66 3.42 -16.99
C GLY A 73 12.05 4.44 -16.02
N ASN A 74 10.76 4.71 -16.15
CA ASN A 74 10.04 5.63 -15.25
C ASN A 74 9.48 4.85 -14.06
N PHE A 75 9.33 5.54 -12.93
CA PHE A 75 8.71 4.93 -11.75
C PHE A 75 7.23 5.25 -11.73
N ILE A 76 6.42 4.21 -11.53
CA ILE A 76 4.98 4.30 -11.38
C ILE A 76 4.56 3.48 -10.16
N ALA A 77 3.38 3.76 -9.64
CA ALA A 77 2.88 3.05 -8.47
C ALA A 77 1.37 2.89 -8.54
N ALA A 78 0.89 1.72 -8.17
CA ALA A 78 -0.53 1.40 -8.18
C ALA A 78 -0.90 0.61 -6.94
N SER A 79 -2.19 0.57 -6.63
CA SER A 79 -2.72 -0.27 -5.56
C SER A 79 -2.39 -1.73 -5.82
N GLN A 80 -1.87 -2.43 -4.81
CA GLN A 80 -1.77 -3.88 -4.81
C GLN A 80 -3.16 -4.52 -4.70
N ILE A 81 -4.12 -3.77 -4.17
CA ILE A 81 -5.48 -4.23 -3.95
C ILE A 81 -6.29 -3.99 -5.21
N CYS A 82 -6.86 -5.07 -5.75
CA CYS A 82 -7.63 -5.02 -6.99
C CYS A 82 -8.94 -4.26 -6.80
N SER A 83 -9.28 -3.42 -7.76
CA SER A 83 -10.54 -2.68 -7.76
C SER A 83 -11.76 -3.56 -8.01
N HIS A 84 -11.57 -4.77 -8.49
CA HIS A 84 -12.66 -5.70 -8.78
C HIS A 84 -13.20 -6.35 -7.50
N GLN A 85 -12.36 -7.09 -6.75
CA GLN A 85 -12.77 -7.79 -5.54
C GLN A 85 -11.87 -7.54 -4.34
N GLN A 86 -11.07 -6.49 -4.40
CA GLN A 86 -10.21 -6.05 -3.30
C GLN A 86 -9.26 -7.12 -2.76
N THR A 87 -8.79 -8.00 -3.64
CA THR A 87 -7.74 -8.95 -3.30
C THR A 87 -6.37 -8.34 -3.58
N ASP A 88 -5.34 -8.80 -2.87
CA ASP A 88 -3.98 -8.25 -2.94
C ASP A 88 -3.13 -8.87 -4.05
N GLN A 89 -3.75 -9.21 -5.18
CA GLN A 89 -3.11 -9.98 -6.25
C GLN A 89 -2.72 -9.14 -7.46
N VAL A 90 -2.74 -7.83 -7.37
CA VAL A 90 -2.28 -6.96 -8.46
C VAL A 90 -0.76 -6.99 -8.55
N ARG A 91 -0.26 -7.26 -9.74
CA ARG A 91 1.18 -7.28 -10.04
C ARG A 91 1.42 -6.57 -11.37
N PHE A 92 2.67 -6.19 -11.61
CA PHE A 92 3.06 -5.62 -12.89
C PHE A 92 3.57 -6.71 -13.82
N LEU A 93 3.13 -6.67 -15.08
CA LEU A 93 3.63 -7.56 -16.14
C LEU A 93 4.20 -6.71 -17.26
N PRO A 94 5.31 -7.15 -17.87
CA PRO A 94 5.93 -6.40 -18.97
C PRO A 94 5.19 -6.57 -20.31
N GLU A 95 4.16 -7.39 -20.36
CA GLU A 95 3.38 -7.64 -21.56
C GLU A 95 2.67 -6.37 -22.03
N ASN A 96 2.46 -6.28 -23.34
CA ASN A 96 1.73 -5.16 -23.98
C ASN A 96 2.27 -3.78 -23.62
N GLY A 97 3.57 -3.67 -23.41
CA GLY A 97 4.22 -2.41 -23.02
C GLY A 97 4.18 -2.10 -21.54
N GLY A 98 3.70 -3.03 -20.75
CA GLY A 98 3.62 -2.92 -19.29
C GLY A 98 2.20 -2.66 -18.82
N ILE A 99 1.64 -3.62 -18.09
CA ILE A 99 0.28 -3.56 -17.56
C ILE A 99 0.27 -4.00 -16.10
N PHE A 100 -0.78 -3.61 -15.38
CA PHE A 100 -1.09 -4.19 -14.08
C PHE A 100 -2.09 -5.32 -14.28
N HIS A 101 -1.85 -6.45 -13.65
CA HIS A 101 -2.65 -7.65 -13.80
C HIS A 101 -3.03 -8.17 -12.42
N CYS A 102 -4.31 -8.45 -12.22
CA CYS A 102 -4.79 -9.08 -10.99
C CYS A 102 -4.90 -10.59 -11.21
N PHE A 103 -4.14 -11.36 -10.41
CA PHE A 103 -4.10 -12.81 -10.55
C PHE A 103 -5.30 -13.53 -9.92
N THR A 104 -6.22 -12.81 -9.32
CA THR A 104 -7.43 -13.42 -8.77
C THR A 104 -8.41 -13.81 -9.88
N HIS A 105 -8.76 -12.86 -10.75
CA HIS A 105 -9.73 -13.09 -11.83
C HIS A 105 -9.26 -12.61 -13.19
N GLY A 106 -8.02 -12.13 -13.30
CA GLY A 106 -7.47 -11.70 -14.58
C GLY A 106 -7.83 -10.30 -15.02
N SER A 107 -8.26 -9.43 -14.11
CA SER A 107 -8.46 -8.01 -14.42
C SER A 107 -7.15 -7.39 -14.86
N GLU A 108 -7.18 -6.58 -15.93
CA GLU A 108 -6.00 -5.91 -16.44
C GLU A 108 -6.24 -4.42 -16.54
N PHE A 109 -5.19 -3.67 -16.26
CA PHE A 109 -5.24 -2.21 -16.24
C PHE A 109 -3.99 -1.64 -16.93
N ASP A 110 -4.15 -0.54 -17.61
CA ASP A 110 -3.00 0.19 -18.15
C ASP A 110 -2.25 0.91 -17.01
N GLN A 111 -1.17 1.60 -17.35
CA GLN A 111 -0.35 2.26 -16.35
C GLN A 111 -1.01 3.51 -15.75
N GLN A 112 -2.12 3.95 -16.31
CA GLN A 112 -2.96 5.03 -15.77
C GLN A 112 -4.13 4.48 -14.95
N GLY A 113 -4.23 3.16 -14.82
CA GLY A 113 -5.27 2.52 -14.03
C GLY A 113 -6.55 2.22 -14.79
N ASN A 114 -6.60 2.47 -16.09
CA ASN A 114 -7.81 2.22 -16.87
C ASN A 114 -7.98 0.71 -17.13
N PRO A 115 -9.18 0.14 -16.96
CA PRO A 115 -9.43 -1.25 -17.27
C PRO A 115 -9.17 -1.57 -18.73
N LEU A 116 -8.49 -2.68 -18.99
CA LEU A 116 -8.16 -3.15 -20.33
C LEU A 116 -9.04 -4.31 -20.79
N ASN A 117 -9.80 -4.92 -19.88
CA ASN A 117 -10.73 -5.99 -20.21
C ASN A 117 -12.06 -5.79 -19.47
N SER A 118 -13.00 -6.68 -19.72
CA SER A 118 -14.38 -6.53 -19.24
C SER A 118 -14.63 -7.16 -17.86
N ILE A 119 -13.57 -7.60 -17.17
CA ILE A 119 -13.73 -8.23 -15.84
C ILE A 119 -14.19 -7.20 -14.82
N THR A 120 -13.67 -5.98 -14.87
CA THR A 120 -14.14 -4.87 -14.05
C THR A 120 -14.18 -3.59 -14.87
N ASN A 121 -15.11 -2.70 -14.52
CA ASN A 121 -15.13 -1.33 -15.04
C ASN A 121 -14.53 -0.33 -14.05
N ASN A 122 -14.14 -0.79 -12.88
CA ASN A 122 -13.56 0.07 -11.85
C ASN A 122 -12.08 0.30 -12.12
N PRO A 123 -11.61 1.55 -12.19
CA PRO A 123 -10.19 1.81 -12.40
C PRO A 123 -9.36 1.37 -11.20
N LEU A 124 -8.11 1.01 -11.48
CA LEU A 124 -7.13 0.72 -10.45
C LEU A 124 -6.60 2.04 -9.88
N LYS A 125 -6.48 2.13 -8.57
CA LYS A 125 -5.93 3.34 -7.95
C LYS A 125 -4.45 3.48 -8.28
N ILE A 126 -4.07 4.63 -8.81
CA ILE A 126 -2.69 4.98 -9.15
C ILE A 126 -2.19 6.03 -8.17
N PHE A 127 -0.96 5.87 -7.70
CA PHE A 127 -0.30 6.81 -6.81
C PHE A 127 0.70 7.65 -7.58
N ARG A 128 1.04 8.81 -7.03
CA ARG A 128 2.05 9.68 -7.62
C ARG A 128 3.44 9.24 -7.20
N THR A 129 4.41 9.50 -8.04
CA THR A 129 5.81 9.23 -7.74
C THR A 129 6.65 10.47 -8.02
N SER A 130 7.72 10.61 -7.25
CA SER A 130 8.68 11.71 -7.39
C SER A 130 10.06 11.16 -7.06
N LEU A 131 11.04 11.45 -7.90
CA LEU A 131 12.41 10.98 -7.71
C LEU A 131 13.33 12.16 -7.50
N GLU A 132 14.04 12.16 -6.38
CA GLU A 132 15.08 13.14 -6.09
C GLU A 132 16.38 12.40 -5.75
N GLY A 133 17.37 12.50 -6.64
CA GLY A 133 18.59 11.70 -6.51
C GLY A 133 18.28 10.22 -6.51
N ASN A 134 18.52 9.55 -5.40
CA ASN A 134 18.25 8.13 -5.24
C ASN A 134 17.02 7.84 -4.35
N ILE A 135 16.26 8.87 -3.98
CA ILE A 135 15.09 8.73 -3.12
C ILE A 135 13.84 8.83 -3.97
N LEU A 136 13.13 7.73 -4.05
CA LEU A 136 11.82 7.64 -4.72
C LEU A 136 10.73 7.84 -3.67
N ARG A 137 9.87 8.83 -3.89
CA ARG A 137 8.71 9.07 -3.04
C ARG A 137 7.46 8.58 -3.75
N VAL A 138 6.61 7.87 -3.02
CA VAL A 138 5.30 7.39 -3.49
C VAL A 138 4.24 8.01 -2.58
N PHE A 139 3.25 8.66 -3.16
CA PHE A 139 2.26 9.42 -2.38
C PHE A 139 0.94 9.59 -3.14
N GLU A 140 -0.11 9.99 -2.43
CA GLU A 140 -1.42 10.31 -3.03
C GLU A 140 -1.48 11.71 -3.59
#